data_795ff0a67f677771892ba2615845621b
#
_entry.id   795ff0a67f677771892ba2615845621b
#
_cell.length_a   1.000
_cell.length_b   1.000
_cell.length_c   1.000
_cell.angle_alpha   90.00
_cell.angle_beta   90.00
_cell.angle_gamma   90.00
#
_symmetry.space_group_name_H-M   'P 1'
#
loop_
_entity.id
_entity.type
_entity.pdbx_description
1 polymer ?
#
loop_
_entity_poly.entity_id
_entity_poly.type
_entity_poly.pdbx_seq_one_letter_code
_entity_poly.pdbx_strand_id
1 'polypeptide(L)'
;MLRDYTAMLAEQSGIQLTSVSVIEGRKVGCSDGHLLHLIADGNLISALVHQSELEELQSGSHCDRLENKIKTALSRLQLLLET
;
A
#
# COMPACT_ATOMS: atom_id res chain seq x y z
N MET A 1 9.36 0.31 -6.71
CA MET A 1 8.42 -0.70 -7.24
C MET A 1 7.09 -0.72 -6.49
N LEU A 2 7.07 -1.05 -5.22
CA LEU A 2 5.81 -1.06 -4.45
C LEU A 2 5.17 0.33 -4.37
N ARG A 3 5.98 1.37 -4.19
CA ARG A 3 5.48 2.75 -4.15
C ARG A 3 4.81 3.14 -5.47
N ASP A 4 5.46 2.82 -6.57
CA ASP A 4 4.94 3.14 -7.90
C ASP A 4 3.65 2.37 -8.20
N TYR A 5 3.62 1.10 -7.82
CA TYR A 5 2.44 0.26 -7.99
C TYR A 5 1.26 0.80 -7.17
N THR A 6 1.52 1.19 -5.93
CA THR A 6 0.52 1.78 -5.04
C THR A 6 -0.01 3.10 -5.61
N ALA A 7 0.89 3.96 -6.09
CA ALA A 7 0.52 5.23 -6.70
C ALA A 7 -0.36 5.02 -7.93
N MET A 8 -0.05 4.02 -8.74
CA MET A 8 -0.84 3.68 -9.90
C MET A 8 -2.26 3.27 -9.51
N LEU A 9 -2.40 2.41 -8.50
CA LEU A 9 -3.71 1.96 -8.02
C LEU A 9 -4.51 3.11 -7.43
N ALA A 10 -3.85 4.02 -6.72
CA ALA A 10 -4.51 5.21 -6.16
C ALA A 10 -5.05 6.10 -7.28
N GLU A 11 -4.26 6.28 -8.32
CA GLU A 11 -4.65 7.07 -9.49
C GLU A 11 -5.88 6.46 -10.17
N GLN A 12 -5.88 5.14 -10.35
CA GLN A 12 -7.02 4.42 -10.92
C GLN A 12 -8.29 4.57 -10.07
N SER A 13 -8.12 4.72 -8.77
CA SER A 13 -9.24 4.89 -7.83
C SER A 13 -9.66 6.35 -7.65
N GLY A 14 -8.95 7.29 -8.30
CA GLY A 14 -9.26 8.70 -8.18
C GLY A 14 -8.82 9.33 -6.87
N ILE A 15 -7.87 8.72 -6.18
CA ILE A 15 -7.37 9.20 -4.90
C ILE A 15 -6.00 9.85 -5.12
N GLN A 16 -5.82 11.08 -4.62
CA GLN A 16 -4.54 11.75 -4.66
C GLN A 16 -3.81 11.51 -3.35
N LEU A 17 -2.74 10.74 -3.41
CA LEU A 17 -1.89 10.48 -2.25
C LEU A 17 -0.87 11.61 -2.10
N THR A 18 -0.73 12.12 -0.88
CA THR A 18 0.30 13.10 -0.54
C THR A 18 1.67 12.42 -0.47
N SER A 19 1.69 11.20 0.09
CA SER A 19 2.93 10.47 0.28
C SER A 19 2.65 8.97 0.38
N VAL A 20 3.61 8.19 -0.07
CA VAL A 20 3.62 6.73 0.08
C VAL A 20 4.97 6.35 0.65
N SER A 21 4.97 5.62 1.75
CA SER A 21 6.20 5.16 2.40
C SER A 21 6.16 3.66 2.62
N VAL A 22 7.31 3.02 2.51
CA VAL A 22 7.45 1.59 2.80
C VAL A 22 8.47 1.45 3.93
N ILE A 23 8.06 0.83 5.03
CA ILE A 23 8.94 0.60 6.18
C ILE A 23 9.22 -0.89 6.28
N GLU A 24 10.50 -1.25 6.36
CA GLU A 24 10.88 -2.66 6.50
C GLU A 24 10.35 -3.22 7.82
N GLY A 25 9.76 -4.42 7.73
CA GLY A 25 9.17 -5.07 8.89
C GLY A 25 10.18 -5.35 10.01
N ARG A 26 11.45 -5.54 9.67
CA ARG A 26 12.50 -5.76 10.68
C ARG A 26 12.61 -4.62 11.68
N LYS A 27 12.34 -3.40 11.24
CA LYS A 27 12.44 -2.21 12.09
C LYS A 27 11.26 -2.08 13.06
N VAL A 28 10.16 -2.80 12.79
CA VAL A 28 8.97 -2.76 13.62
C VAL A 28 8.63 -4.13 14.22
N GLY A 29 9.58 -5.07 14.19
CA GLY A 29 9.41 -6.38 14.84
C GLY A 29 8.77 -7.46 13.97
N CYS A 30 8.54 -7.21 12.70
CA CYS A 30 7.99 -8.20 11.76
C CYS A 30 9.09 -8.66 10.82
N SER A 31 9.44 -9.95 10.83
CA SER A 31 10.55 -10.45 10.00
C SER A 31 10.18 -10.68 8.55
N ASP A 32 8.90 -10.93 8.24
CA ASP A 32 8.46 -11.36 6.91
C ASP A 32 7.56 -10.36 6.21
N GLY A 33 7.54 -9.11 6.67
CA GLY A 33 6.61 -8.14 6.12
C GLY A 33 7.18 -6.75 6.03
N HIS A 34 6.43 -5.91 5.32
CA HIS A 34 6.74 -4.49 5.16
C HIS A 34 5.48 -3.71 5.46
N LEU A 35 5.61 -2.56 6.11
CA LEU A 35 4.47 -1.68 6.32
C LEU A 35 4.39 -0.66 5.20
N LEU A 36 3.26 -0.64 4.53
CA LEU A 36 2.98 0.34 3.50
C LEU A 36 2.12 1.44 4.12
N HIS A 37 2.63 2.65 4.12
CA HIS A 37 1.94 3.82 4.67
C HIS A 37 1.41 4.68 3.53
N LEU A 38 0.11 4.91 3.53
CA LEU A 38 -0.57 5.75 2.55
C LEU A 38 -1.06 7.00 3.26
N ILE A 39 -0.59 8.15 2.81
CA ILE A 39 -0.93 9.43 3.43
C ILE A 39 -1.63 10.31 2.40
N ALA A 40 -2.78 10.83 2.77
CA ALA A 40 -3.54 11.78 1.94
C ALA A 40 -4.24 12.78 2.85
N ASP A 41 -3.99 14.06 2.60
CA ASP A 41 -4.64 15.17 3.30
C ASP A 41 -4.60 15.02 4.84
N GLY A 42 -3.45 14.62 5.35
CA GLY A 42 -3.23 14.46 6.79
C GLY A 42 -3.74 13.16 7.39
N ASN A 43 -4.36 12.30 6.59
CA ASN A 43 -4.86 11.01 7.05
C ASN A 43 -3.87 9.91 6.67
N LEU A 44 -3.69 8.94 7.56
CA LEU A 44 -2.76 7.85 7.39
C LEU A 44 -3.48 6.50 7.47
N ILE A 45 -3.24 5.65 6.49
CA ILE A 45 -3.66 4.25 6.50
C ILE A 45 -2.43 3.39 6.30
N SER A 46 -2.32 2.32 7.05
CA SER A 46 -1.22 1.36 6.93
C SER A 46 -1.73 0.02 6.43
N ALA A 47 -0.93 -0.64 5.63
CA ALA A 47 -1.21 -2.00 5.16
C ALA A 47 0.04 -2.85 5.32
N LEU A 48 -0.14 -4.09 5.76
CA LEU A 48 0.98 -5.02 5.88
C LEU A 48 1.13 -5.80 4.59
N VAL A 49 2.29 -5.69 3.97
CA VAL A 49 2.63 -6.39 2.74
C VAL A 49 3.64 -7.49 3.09
N HIS A 50 3.31 -8.74 2.77
CA HIS A 50 4.21 -9.85 3.03
C HIS A 50 5.32 -9.92 1.99
N GLN A 51 6.47 -10.45 2.40
CA GLN A 51 7.62 -10.58 1.51
C GLN A 51 7.28 -11.40 0.26
N SER A 52 6.47 -12.44 0.40
CA SER A 52 6.05 -13.27 -0.74
C SER A 52 5.25 -12.48 -1.76
N GLU A 53 4.41 -11.56 -1.30
CA GLU A 53 3.63 -10.70 -2.18
C GLU A 53 4.53 -9.73 -2.96
N LEU A 54 5.56 -9.22 -2.29
CA LEU A 54 6.54 -8.34 -2.92
C LEU A 54 7.35 -9.09 -3.98
N GLU A 55 7.73 -10.32 -3.68
CA GLU A 55 8.48 -11.16 -4.63
C GLU A 55 7.65 -11.47 -5.87
N GLU A 56 6.36 -11.74 -5.72
CA GLU A 56 5.47 -11.94 -6.86
C GLU A 56 5.40 -10.69 -7.74
N LEU A 57 5.29 -9.53 -7.12
CA LEU A 57 5.26 -8.26 -7.85
C LEU A 57 6.57 -8.03 -8.59
N GLN A 58 7.71 -8.32 -7.96
CA GLN A 58 9.03 -8.14 -8.55
C GLN A 58 9.28 -9.07 -9.72
N SER A 59 8.68 -10.27 -9.70
CA SER A 59 8.84 -11.24 -10.79
C SER A 59 7.98 -10.90 -12.00
N GLY A 60 7.17 -9.85 -11.93
CA GLY A 60 6.29 -9.44 -13.00
C GLY A 60 4.96 -10.17 -13.01
N SER A 61 4.71 -11.00 -12.01
CA SER A 61 3.44 -11.70 -11.88
C SER A 61 2.39 -10.78 -11.26
N HIS A 62 1.14 -10.96 -11.69
CA HIS A 62 0.03 -10.22 -11.11
C HIS A 62 -0.35 -10.85 -9.77
N CYS A 63 -0.35 -10.05 -8.71
CA CYS A 63 -0.70 -10.53 -7.38
C CYS A 63 -2.03 -9.95 -6.94
N ASP A 64 -3.10 -10.72 -7.11
CA ASP A 64 -4.45 -10.30 -6.74
C ASP A 64 -4.57 -9.97 -5.26
N ARG A 65 -3.88 -10.72 -4.42
CA ARG A 65 -3.90 -10.51 -2.97
C ARG A 65 -3.37 -9.13 -2.61
N LEU A 66 -2.24 -8.77 -3.19
CA LEU A 66 -1.62 -7.47 -2.94
C LEU A 66 -2.50 -6.35 -3.49
N GLU A 67 -3.01 -6.51 -4.70
CA GLU A 67 -3.90 -5.53 -5.31
C GLU A 67 -5.12 -5.28 -4.44
N ASN A 68 -5.79 -6.33 -3.99
CA ASN A 68 -6.97 -6.21 -3.14
C ASN A 68 -6.66 -5.56 -1.80
N LYS A 69 -5.50 -5.89 -1.23
CA LYS A 69 -5.05 -5.32 0.03
C LYS A 69 -4.85 -3.80 -0.09
N ILE A 70 -4.19 -3.38 -1.15
CA ILE A 70 -3.94 -1.96 -1.40
C ILE A 70 -5.27 -1.23 -1.71
N LYS A 71 -6.12 -1.82 -2.54
CA LYS A 71 -7.42 -1.23 -2.86
C LYS A 71 -8.31 -1.08 -1.63
N THR A 72 -8.27 -2.06 -0.72
CA THR A 72 -9.01 -1.99 0.54
C THR A 72 -8.49 -0.83 1.39
N ALA A 73 -7.17 -0.69 1.48
CA ALA A 73 -6.56 0.40 2.23
C ALA A 73 -6.93 1.76 1.62
N LEU A 74 -6.90 1.86 0.29
CA LEU A 74 -7.29 3.09 -0.41
C LEU A 74 -8.76 3.44 -0.17
N SER A 75 -9.63 2.44 -0.15
CA SER A 75 -11.06 2.65 0.13
C SER A 75 -11.27 3.20 1.53
N ARG A 76 -10.54 2.68 2.52
CA ARG A 76 -10.61 3.18 3.89
C ARG A 76 -10.11 4.62 3.97
N LEU A 77 -9.03 4.93 3.27
CA LEU A 77 -8.50 6.28 3.22
C LEU A 77 -9.50 7.24 2.59
N GLN A 78 -10.16 6.81 1.52
CA GLN A 78 -11.18 7.62 0.85
C GLN A 78 -12.34 7.95 1.79
N LEU A 79 -12.77 6.99 2.60
CA LEU A 79 -13.82 7.22 3.59
C LEU A 79 -13.41 8.28 4.61
N LEU A 80 -12.14 8.28 5.02
CA LEU A 80 -11.62 9.30 5.93
C LEU A 80 -11.59 10.68 5.27
N LEU A 81 -11.30 10.73 3.98
CA LEU A 81 -11.27 11.99 3.23
C LEU A 81 -12.66 12.59 3.03
N GLU A 82 -13.69 11.76 3.01
CA GLU A 82 -15.06 12.19 2.81
C GLU A 82 -15.74 12.68 4.09
N THR A 83 -15.12 12.42 5.24
CA THR A 83 -15.63 12.90 6.52
C THR A 83 -14.93 14.17 6.93
#